data_ae9aef6fd4e42b8d48fd7aa70cf8b0ec
#
_entry.id   ae9aef6fd4e42b8d48fd7aa70cf8b0ec
#
_cell.length_a   1.000
_cell.length_b   1.000
_cell.length_c   1.000
_cell.angle_alpha   90.00
_cell.angle_beta   90.00
_cell.angle_gamma   90.00
#
_symmetry.space_group_name_H-M   'P 1'
#
loop_
_entity.id
_entity.type
_entity.pdbx_description
1 polymer ?
#
loop_
_entity_poly.entity_id
_entity_poly.type
_entity_poly.pdbx_seq_one_letter_code
_entity_poly.pdbx_strand_id
1 'polypeptide(L)'
;FLFDLVARQDGMEPGANEYATFNHFSEKLTRKGADIEAEWLSVKRLFMALEEWFVDRRLYHLVGFLIWAGADVNELRALAVGATKREFREKLRAQVLAHTFGVGADASVTAEWIADRLDAVNYGPGSQRIRGILLLFNLATLLQNAKSNMRFQFDSFKTANWDIEHVRSVAPDRPGARKGQIEWLERCLAYLASADQGEALQAEIQTFINLPPKEATDAAFDPVYEKVLHHFQENDADEADNGIYNLVLLDYATNRSYKNAVFAVKRHRVLSLDRDGVFVPLCTRNVFLKCYNAQVDHVMFWTRKDRDGYRQVLIDILHGFFTGGWIHG
;
A
#
# COMPACT_ATOMS: atom_id res chain seq x y z
N PHE A 1 -9.99 -20.53 -16.32
CA PHE A 1 -9.19 -20.34 -15.10
C PHE A 1 -9.07 -21.63 -14.28
N LEU A 2 -10.19 -22.24 -13.77
CA LEU A 2 -10.12 -23.47 -12.94
C LEU A 2 -9.47 -24.63 -13.70
N PHE A 3 -9.91 -24.88 -14.92
CA PHE A 3 -9.34 -25.91 -15.78
C PHE A 3 -7.85 -25.63 -16.10
N ASP A 4 -7.49 -24.38 -16.33
CA ASP A 4 -6.10 -23.98 -16.55
C ASP A 4 -5.22 -24.29 -15.32
N LEU A 5 -5.69 -23.98 -14.12
CA LEU A 5 -4.97 -24.33 -12.90
C LEU A 5 -4.80 -25.84 -12.70
N VAL A 6 -5.84 -26.65 -12.99
CA VAL A 6 -5.74 -28.13 -12.94
C VAL A 6 -4.76 -28.63 -13.99
N ALA A 7 -4.84 -28.13 -15.24
CA ALA A 7 -3.92 -28.54 -16.30
C ALA A 7 -2.45 -28.22 -15.96
N ARG A 8 -2.19 -27.06 -15.37
CA ARG A 8 -0.84 -26.69 -14.89
C ARG A 8 -0.34 -27.57 -13.76
N GLN A 9 -1.23 -27.99 -12.86
CA GLN A 9 -0.88 -28.96 -11.82
C GLN A 9 -0.47 -30.33 -12.43
N ASP A 10 -1.02 -30.67 -13.56
CA ASP A 10 -0.69 -31.89 -14.34
C ASP A 10 0.57 -31.68 -15.24
N GLY A 11 1.23 -30.54 -15.15
CA GLY A 11 2.47 -30.24 -15.89
C GLY A 11 2.28 -29.49 -17.23
N MET A 12 1.09 -28.94 -17.52
CA MET A 12 0.92 -28.08 -18.67
C MET A 12 1.66 -26.76 -18.50
N GLU A 13 2.53 -26.42 -19.46
CA GLU A 13 3.25 -25.15 -19.48
C GLU A 13 2.31 -23.96 -19.73
N PRO A 14 2.41 -22.86 -18.96
CA PRO A 14 1.62 -21.65 -19.13
C PRO A 14 1.90 -21.00 -20.48
N GLY A 15 0.84 -20.58 -21.18
CA GLY A 15 0.97 -19.73 -22.38
C GLY A 15 1.43 -20.43 -23.66
N ALA A 16 1.42 -21.76 -23.71
CA ALA A 16 1.84 -22.53 -24.88
C ALA A 16 1.03 -22.17 -26.17
N ASN A 17 -0.27 -22.00 -26.04
CA ASN A 17 -1.18 -21.44 -27.06
C ASN A 17 -2.56 -21.13 -26.44
N GLU A 18 -3.42 -20.46 -27.20
CA GLU A 18 -4.80 -20.10 -26.79
C GLU A 18 -5.65 -21.31 -26.38
N TYR A 19 -5.42 -22.48 -27.00
CA TYR A 19 -6.17 -23.71 -26.77
C TYR A 19 -5.45 -24.71 -25.87
N ALA A 20 -4.36 -24.33 -25.20
CA ALA A 20 -3.53 -25.27 -24.45
C ALA A 20 -4.34 -26.06 -23.40
N THR A 21 -5.18 -25.37 -22.63
CA THR A 21 -6.05 -26.01 -21.62
C THR A 21 -7.04 -26.98 -22.26
N PHE A 22 -7.68 -26.60 -23.38
CA PHE A 22 -8.61 -27.49 -24.13
C PHE A 22 -7.89 -28.73 -24.65
N ASN A 23 -6.74 -28.56 -25.27
CA ASN A 23 -5.95 -29.66 -25.83
C ASN A 23 -5.51 -30.64 -24.74
N HIS A 24 -5.05 -30.11 -23.62
CA HIS A 24 -4.66 -30.92 -22.45
C HIS A 24 -5.80 -31.86 -22.00
N PHE A 25 -6.99 -31.30 -21.77
CA PHE A 25 -8.13 -32.13 -21.34
C PHE A 25 -8.68 -33.02 -22.47
N SER A 26 -8.67 -32.55 -23.70
CA SER A 26 -9.07 -33.36 -24.83
C SER A 26 -8.20 -34.62 -24.97
N GLU A 27 -6.88 -34.47 -24.89
CA GLU A 27 -5.95 -35.61 -24.91
C GLU A 27 -6.11 -36.51 -23.70
N LYS A 28 -6.25 -35.93 -22.52
CA LYS A 28 -6.35 -36.66 -21.25
C LYS A 28 -7.64 -37.50 -21.21
N LEU A 29 -8.76 -36.93 -21.61
CA LEU A 29 -10.08 -37.56 -21.53
C LEU A 29 -10.40 -38.53 -22.68
N THR A 30 -9.70 -38.45 -23.81
CA THR A 30 -9.85 -39.40 -24.93
C THR A 30 -8.99 -40.66 -24.78
N ARG A 31 -8.07 -40.69 -23.80
CA ARG A 31 -7.24 -41.88 -23.54
C ARG A 31 -8.10 -43.06 -23.03
N LYS A 32 -7.77 -44.26 -23.47
CA LYS A 32 -8.46 -45.48 -22.99
C LYS A 32 -8.27 -45.61 -21.46
N GLY A 33 -9.37 -45.66 -20.72
CA GLY A 33 -9.36 -45.74 -19.27
C GLY A 33 -9.32 -44.36 -18.55
N ALA A 34 -9.59 -43.28 -19.29
CA ALA A 34 -9.74 -41.97 -18.66
C ALA A 34 -10.90 -41.96 -17.66
N ASP A 35 -10.65 -41.42 -16.48
CA ASP A 35 -11.65 -41.26 -15.41
C ASP A 35 -12.16 -39.83 -15.42
N ILE A 36 -13.24 -39.59 -16.16
CA ILE A 36 -13.86 -38.25 -16.29
C ILE A 36 -14.38 -37.74 -14.96
N GLU A 37 -14.85 -38.64 -14.07
CA GLU A 37 -15.38 -38.29 -12.77
C GLU A 37 -14.26 -37.80 -11.83
N ALA A 38 -13.11 -38.47 -11.83
CA ALA A 38 -11.94 -38.04 -11.06
C ALA A 38 -11.43 -36.67 -11.52
N GLU A 39 -11.40 -36.41 -12.83
CA GLU A 39 -11.01 -35.08 -13.37
C GLU A 39 -12.00 -33.99 -12.94
N TRP A 40 -13.30 -34.25 -13.04
CA TRP A 40 -14.32 -33.32 -12.57
C TRP A 40 -14.22 -33.06 -11.05
N LEU A 41 -13.97 -34.09 -10.26
CA LEU A 41 -13.75 -33.95 -8.83
C LEU A 41 -12.51 -33.11 -8.51
N SER A 42 -11.45 -33.19 -9.33
CA SER A 42 -10.26 -32.32 -9.18
C SER A 42 -10.60 -30.84 -9.36
N VAL A 43 -11.36 -30.52 -10.41
CA VAL A 43 -11.85 -29.15 -10.65
C VAL A 43 -12.75 -28.67 -9.51
N LYS A 44 -13.67 -29.52 -9.06
CA LYS A 44 -14.58 -29.20 -7.95
C LYS A 44 -13.83 -28.95 -6.63
N ARG A 45 -12.84 -29.78 -6.31
CA ARG A 45 -11.99 -29.57 -5.11
C ARG A 45 -11.21 -28.28 -5.17
N LEU A 46 -10.67 -27.93 -6.35
CA LEU A 46 -10.02 -26.66 -6.54
C LEU A 46 -10.96 -25.49 -6.30
N PHE A 47 -12.16 -25.54 -6.91
CA PHE A 47 -13.18 -24.49 -6.70
C PHE A 47 -13.51 -24.33 -5.21
N MET A 48 -13.77 -25.42 -4.48
CA MET A 48 -14.08 -25.40 -3.06
C MET A 48 -12.93 -24.81 -2.22
N ALA A 49 -11.68 -25.12 -2.58
CA ALA A 49 -10.51 -24.54 -1.88
C ALA A 49 -10.42 -23.02 -2.11
N LEU A 50 -10.61 -22.55 -3.34
CA LEU A 50 -10.58 -21.12 -3.65
C LEU A 50 -11.76 -20.38 -2.99
N GLU A 51 -12.94 -20.99 -2.97
CA GLU A 51 -14.12 -20.46 -2.27
C GLU A 51 -13.84 -20.33 -0.76
N GLU A 52 -13.25 -21.36 -0.12
CA GLU A 52 -12.86 -21.30 1.27
C GLU A 52 -11.85 -20.16 1.54
N TRP A 53 -10.83 -19.99 0.67
CA TRP A 53 -9.87 -18.90 0.79
C TRP A 53 -10.51 -17.54 0.64
N PHE A 54 -11.52 -17.45 -0.23
CA PHE A 54 -12.27 -16.21 -0.40
C PHE A 54 -13.19 -15.93 0.79
N VAL A 55 -13.87 -16.93 1.34
CA VAL A 55 -14.82 -16.76 2.45
C VAL A 55 -14.12 -16.54 3.78
N ASP A 56 -13.04 -17.29 4.07
CA ASP A 56 -12.26 -17.09 5.29
C ASP A 56 -11.45 -15.81 5.20
N ARG A 57 -11.80 -14.82 6.05
CA ARG A 57 -11.18 -13.49 6.04
C ARG A 57 -9.66 -13.54 6.23
N ARG A 58 -9.14 -14.47 7.01
CA ARG A 58 -7.71 -14.59 7.25
C ARG A 58 -7.00 -15.17 6.05
N LEU A 59 -7.54 -16.23 5.46
CA LEU A 59 -7.01 -16.80 4.23
C LEU A 59 -7.08 -15.81 3.08
N TYR A 60 -8.20 -15.07 2.95
CA TYR A 60 -8.34 -14.02 1.94
C TYR A 60 -7.19 -13.01 1.96
N HIS A 61 -6.82 -12.53 3.14
CA HIS A 61 -5.74 -11.52 3.25
C HIS A 61 -4.35 -12.13 3.07
N LEU A 62 -4.09 -13.32 3.62
CA LEU A 62 -2.78 -13.99 3.49
C LEU A 62 -2.51 -14.44 2.05
N VAL A 63 -3.49 -15.12 1.46
CA VAL A 63 -3.40 -15.58 0.06
C VAL A 63 -3.35 -14.39 -0.89
N GLY A 64 -4.19 -13.37 -0.67
CA GLY A 64 -4.20 -12.16 -1.49
C GLY A 64 -2.85 -11.42 -1.45
N PHE A 65 -2.20 -11.32 -0.29
CA PHE A 65 -0.85 -10.77 -0.19
C PHE A 65 0.16 -11.59 -0.98
N LEU A 66 0.15 -12.92 -0.83
CA LEU A 66 1.12 -13.80 -1.48
C LEU A 66 0.94 -13.83 -3.01
N ILE A 67 -0.31 -13.81 -3.52
CA ILE A 67 -0.60 -13.67 -4.95
C ILE A 67 -0.09 -12.30 -5.47
N TRP A 68 -0.32 -11.22 -4.72
CA TRP A 68 0.25 -9.92 -5.06
C TRP A 68 1.78 -9.95 -5.09
N ALA A 69 2.39 -10.70 -4.18
CA ALA A 69 3.84 -10.91 -4.10
C ALA A 69 4.39 -11.83 -5.21
N GLY A 70 3.54 -12.41 -6.05
CA GLY A 70 3.92 -13.26 -7.17
C GLY A 70 3.84 -14.77 -6.94
N ALA A 71 3.28 -15.20 -5.79
CA ALA A 71 3.12 -16.64 -5.54
C ALA A 71 2.10 -17.28 -6.50
N ASP A 72 2.41 -18.49 -6.98
CA ASP A 72 1.50 -19.29 -7.80
C ASP A 72 0.41 -19.94 -6.93
N VAL A 73 -0.83 -19.98 -7.46
CA VAL A 73 -1.99 -20.53 -6.76
C VAL A 73 -1.80 -22.02 -6.45
N ASN A 74 -1.18 -22.79 -7.34
CA ASN A 74 -0.94 -24.22 -7.13
C ASN A 74 0.14 -24.47 -6.05
N GLU A 75 1.17 -23.60 -5.96
CA GLU A 75 2.14 -23.64 -4.88
C GLU A 75 1.46 -23.40 -3.52
N LEU A 76 0.58 -22.41 -3.43
CA LEU A 76 -0.20 -22.13 -2.22
C LEU A 76 -1.12 -23.30 -1.86
N ARG A 77 -1.73 -23.96 -2.85
CA ARG A 77 -2.52 -25.18 -2.63
C ARG A 77 -1.69 -26.34 -2.08
N ALA A 78 -0.49 -26.50 -2.59
CA ALA A 78 0.42 -27.56 -2.10
C ALA A 78 0.71 -27.40 -0.60
N LEU A 79 0.79 -26.18 -0.08
CA LEU A 79 0.95 -25.92 1.35
C LEU A 79 -0.25 -26.39 2.19
N ALA A 80 -1.46 -26.41 1.60
CA ALA A 80 -2.68 -26.84 2.29
C ALA A 80 -2.84 -28.37 2.36
N VAL A 81 -2.15 -29.13 1.51
CA VAL A 81 -2.27 -30.58 1.46
C VAL A 81 -1.83 -31.21 2.79
N GLY A 82 -2.73 -31.97 3.41
CA GLY A 82 -2.49 -32.63 4.69
C GLY A 82 -2.37 -31.71 5.91
N ALA A 83 -2.60 -30.41 5.73
CA ALA A 83 -2.54 -29.43 6.81
C ALA A 83 -3.94 -29.11 7.35
N THR A 84 -4.03 -28.91 8.65
CA THR A 84 -5.19 -28.27 9.28
C THR A 84 -5.27 -26.80 8.86
N LYS A 85 -6.45 -26.17 9.02
CA LYS A 85 -6.60 -24.73 8.75
C LYS A 85 -5.60 -23.86 9.51
N ARG A 86 -5.28 -24.23 10.74
CA ARG A 86 -4.31 -23.53 11.58
C ARG A 86 -2.89 -23.65 10.98
N GLU A 87 -2.45 -24.88 10.71
CA GLU A 87 -1.15 -25.13 10.10
C GLU A 87 -0.99 -24.45 8.73
N PHE A 88 -2.05 -24.45 7.92
CA PHE A 88 -2.04 -23.76 6.65
C PHE A 88 -1.85 -22.24 6.82
N ARG A 89 -2.58 -21.61 7.76
CA ARG A 89 -2.39 -20.19 8.08
C ARG A 89 -0.97 -19.90 8.59
N GLU A 90 -0.40 -20.78 9.42
CA GLU A 90 0.98 -20.66 9.92
C GLU A 90 1.99 -20.74 8.78
N LYS A 91 1.82 -21.69 7.84
CA LYS A 91 2.65 -21.81 6.63
C LYS A 91 2.54 -20.56 5.75
N LEU A 92 1.34 -20.04 5.51
CA LEU A 92 1.14 -18.81 4.74
C LEU A 92 1.81 -17.62 5.43
N ARG A 93 1.69 -17.48 6.75
CA ARG A 93 2.37 -16.43 7.52
C ARG A 93 3.88 -16.50 7.41
N ALA A 94 4.44 -17.73 7.46
CA ALA A 94 5.87 -17.94 7.24
C ALA A 94 6.32 -17.49 5.84
N GLN A 95 5.51 -17.76 4.80
CA GLN A 95 5.78 -17.26 3.44
C GLN A 95 5.70 -15.72 3.38
N VAL A 96 4.73 -15.11 4.08
CA VAL A 96 4.64 -13.64 4.19
C VAL A 96 5.89 -13.07 4.86
N LEU A 97 6.37 -13.70 5.94
CA LEU A 97 7.61 -13.30 6.64
C LEU A 97 8.83 -13.37 5.71
N ALA A 98 8.97 -14.50 5.01
CA ALA A 98 10.06 -14.72 4.07
C ALA A 98 10.04 -13.68 2.94
N HIS A 99 8.87 -13.41 2.36
CA HIS A 99 8.73 -12.42 1.29
C HIS A 99 9.03 -11.00 1.78
N THR A 100 8.54 -10.62 2.97
CA THR A 100 8.66 -9.25 3.48
C THR A 100 10.06 -8.93 4.00
N PHE A 101 10.67 -9.88 4.74
CA PHE A 101 11.94 -9.66 5.45
C PHE A 101 13.10 -10.56 5.00
N GLY A 102 12.85 -11.52 4.11
CA GLY A 102 13.89 -12.42 3.58
C GLY A 102 14.41 -13.43 4.59
N VAL A 103 13.59 -13.84 5.58
CA VAL A 103 13.98 -14.76 6.65
C VAL A 103 13.06 -15.98 6.73
N GLY A 104 13.56 -17.10 7.25
CA GLY A 104 12.80 -18.32 7.42
C GLY A 104 11.77 -18.27 8.56
N ALA A 105 10.94 -19.31 8.64
CA ALA A 105 9.89 -19.46 9.65
C ALA A 105 10.41 -19.57 11.09
N ASP A 106 11.67 -19.95 11.25
CA ASP A 106 12.39 -20.12 12.52
C ASP A 106 12.96 -18.83 13.09
N ALA A 107 12.84 -17.71 12.35
CA ALA A 107 13.32 -16.42 12.82
C ALA A 107 12.59 -15.98 14.10
N SER A 108 13.36 -15.58 15.12
CA SER A 108 12.81 -14.98 16.33
C SER A 108 12.42 -13.53 16.04
N VAL A 109 11.11 -13.31 15.84
CA VAL A 109 10.57 -11.98 15.51
C VAL A 109 10.18 -11.25 16.80
N THR A 110 11.01 -10.27 17.21
CA THR A 110 10.70 -9.35 18.32
C THR A 110 10.35 -7.96 17.80
N ALA A 111 9.83 -7.09 18.64
CA ALA A 111 9.53 -5.71 18.27
C ALA A 111 10.82 -4.95 17.88
N GLU A 112 11.91 -5.16 18.59
CA GLU A 112 13.23 -4.58 18.29
C GLU A 112 13.75 -5.08 16.95
N TRP A 113 13.62 -6.41 16.69
CA TRP A 113 14.03 -7.00 15.42
C TRP A 113 13.27 -6.38 14.22
N ILE A 114 11.98 -6.10 14.39
CA ILE A 114 11.18 -5.41 13.36
C ILE A 114 11.63 -3.96 13.22
N ALA A 115 11.82 -3.25 14.34
CA ALA A 115 12.26 -1.85 14.34
C ALA A 115 13.57 -1.69 13.56
N ASP A 116 14.60 -2.49 13.86
CA ASP A 116 15.90 -2.44 13.17
C ASP A 116 15.77 -2.63 11.65
N ARG A 117 14.87 -3.51 11.22
CA ARG A 117 14.64 -3.76 9.80
C ARG A 117 13.86 -2.65 9.09
N LEU A 118 12.93 -2.03 9.80
CA LEU A 118 12.16 -0.90 9.26
C LEU A 118 13.02 0.37 9.23
N ASP A 119 13.84 0.60 10.26
CA ASP A 119 14.77 1.75 10.33
C ASP A 119 15.84 1.70 9.21
N ALA A 120 16.16 0.50 8.72
CA ALA A 120 17.08 0.31 7.60
C ALA A 120 16.42 0.51 6.21
N VAL A 121 15.10 0.71 6.15
CA VAL A 121 14.37 0.82 4.87
C VAL A 121 14.21 2.28 4.47
N ASN A 122 14.77 2.63 3.31
CA ASN A 122 14.68 3.97 2.74
C ASN A 122 14.11 3.93 1.33
N TYR A 123 13.33 4.97 0.97
CA TYR A 123 12.80 5.16 -0.38
C TYR A 123 13.93 5.32 -1.39
N GLY A 124 13.83 4.58 -2.50
CA GLY A 124 14.83 4.58 -3.55
C GLY A 124 14.71 3.36 -4.47
N PRO A 125 15.80 2.98 -5.15
CA PRO A 125 15.83 1.76 -5.97
C PRO A 125 15.45 0.55 -5.12
N GLY A 126 14.45 -0.24 -5.55
CA GLY A 126 13.96 -1.40 -4.79
C GLY A 126 12.71 -1.13 -3.96
N SER A 127 11.95 -0.09 -4.26
CA SER A 127 10.69 0.29 -3.58
C SER A 127 9.64 -0.83 -3.48
N GLN A 128 9.80 -1.95 -4.18
CA GLN A 128 8.87 -3.09 -4.10
C GLN A 128 8.77 -3.66 -2.67
N ARG A 129 9.90 -3.71 -1.94
CA ARG A 129 9.91 -4.14 -0.55
C ARG A 129 9.10 -3.19 0.34
N ILE A 130 9.23 -1.89 0.13
CA ILE A 130 8.46 -0.87 0.86
C ILE A 130 6.96 -1.05 0.59
N ARG A 131 6.57 -1.23 -0.68
CA ARG A 131 5.17 -1.52 -1.03
C ARG A 131 4.64 -2.76 -0.31
N GLY A 132 5.44 -3.83 -0.25
CA GLY A 132 5.09 -5.05 0.47
C GLY A 132 4.88 -4.81 1.96
N ILE A 133 5.78 -4.07 2.62
CA ILE A 133 5.66 -3.73 4.04
C ILE A 133 4.41 -2.88 4.30
N LEU A 134 4.20 -1.83 3.51
CA LEU A 134 3.04 -0.95 3.67
C LEU A 134 1.71 -1.66 3.35
N LEU A 135 1.69 -2.55 2.35
CA LEU A 135 0.53 -3.41 2.09
C LEU A 135 0.28 -4.34 3.28
N LEU A 136 1.32 -5.05 3.75
CA LEU A 136 1.19 -5.94 4.89
C LEU A 136 0.71 -5.21 6.14
N PHE A 137 1.18 -3.99 6.38
CA PHE A 137 0.70 -3.16 7.49
C PHE A 137 -0.81 -2.90 7.41
N ASN A 138 -1.35 -2.60 6.22
CA ASN A 138 -2.79 -2.48 6.02
C ASN A 138 -3.54 -3.77 6.32
N LEU A 139 -3.05 -4.92 5.82
CA LEU A 139 -3.67 -6.22 6.02
C LEU A 139 -3.61 -6.65 7.49
N ALA A 140 -2.46 -6.48 8.14
CA ALA A 140 -2.25 -6.80 9.55
C ALA A 140 -3.16 -5.96 10.46
N THR A 141 -3.30 -4.66 10.18
CA THR A 141 -4.22 -3.78 10.90
C THR A 141 -5.67 -4.27 10.81
N LEU A 142 -6.12 -4.68 9.62
CA LEU A 142 -7.44 -5.26 9.45
C LEU A 142 -7.58 -6.57 10.23
N LEU A 143 -6.61 -7.47 10.12
CA LEU A 143 -6.68 -8.81 10.70
C LEU A 143 -6.64 -8.83 12.23
N GLN A 144 -5.93 -7.91 12.86
CA GLN A 144 -5.86 -7.82 14.33
C GLN A 144 -7.18 -7.34 14.96
N ASN A 145 -8.06 -6.71 14.19
CA ASN A 145 -9.38 -6.34 14.68
C ASN A 145 -10.37 -7.51 14.48
N ALA A 146 -10.52 -8.35 15.51
CA ALA A 146 -11.41 -9.50 15.46
C ALA A 146 -12.91 -9.12 15.35
N LYS A 147 -13.30 -7.89 15.75
CA LYS A 147 -14.68 -7.40 15.67
C LYS A 147 -15.03 -6.82 14.29
N SER A 148 -14.04 -6.58 13.43
CA SER A 148 -14.24 -6.03 12.10
C SER A 148 -14.38 -7.14 11.07
N ASN A 149 -15.37 -7.00 10.18
CA ASN A 149 -15.50 -7.83 8.97
C ASN A 149 -14.89 -7.16 7.73
N MET A 150 -14.21 -6.05 7.88
CA MET A 150 -13.56 -5.35 6.77
C MET A 150 -12.55 -6.23 6.07
N ARG A 151 -12.54 -6.14 4.74
CA ARG A 151 -11.57 -6.81 3.86
C ARG A 151 -10.83 -5.77 3.05
N PHE A 152 -9.58 -6.04 2.77
CA PHE A 152 -8.80 -5.22 1.86
C PHE A 152 -9.32 -5.40 0.43
N GLN A 153 -9.49 -4.31 -0.30
CA GLN A 153 -10.02 -4.33 -1.67
C GLN A 153 -8.89 -4.64 -2.66
N PHE A 154 -8.53 -5.92 -2.79
CA PHE A 154 -7.47 -6.35 -3.71
C PHE A 154 -7.80 -6.09 -5.17
N ASP A 155 -9.07 -6.09 -5.55
CA ASP A 155 -9.56 -5.74 -6.88
C ASP A 155 -9.25 -4.28 -7.23
N SER A 156 -9.62 -3.34 -6.35
CA SER A 156 -9.27 -1.93 -6.49
C SER A 156 -7.75 -1.71 -6.44
N PHE A 157 -7.05 -2.46 -5.57
CA PHE A 157 -5.60 -2.40 -5.46
C PHE A 157 -4.88 -2.94 -6.72
N LYS A 158 -5.44 -3.94 -7.39
CA LYS A 158 -4.88 -4.52 -8.62
C LYS A 158 -5.12 -3.62 -9.84
N THR A 159 -6.28 -2.99 -9.95
CA THR A 159 -6.68 -2.18 -11.12
C THR A 159 -6.02 -0.82 -11.13
N ALA A 160 -5.71 -0.24 -9.98
CA ALA A 160 -4.96 1.00 -9.85
C ALA A 160 -3.45 0.72 -9.73
N ASN A 161 -2.64 1.57 -10.35
CA ASN A 161 -1.21 1.57 -10.11
C ASN A 161 -0.96 2.25 -8.75
N TRP A 162 -0.48 1.49 -7.79
CA TRP A 162 -0.16 2.00 -6.45
C TRP A 162 1.29 2.42 -6.36
N ASP A 163 1.49 3.58 -5.80
CA ASP A 163 2.81 4.18 -5.61
C ASP A 163 3.08 4.44 -4.13
N ILE A 164 4.33 4.75 -3.83
CA ILE A 164 4.76 5.18 -2.50
C ILE A 164 4.77 6.70 -2.52
N GLU A 165 4.05 7.29 -1.57
CA GLU A 165 3.98 8.73 -1.39
C GLU A 165 4.62 9.15 -0.07
N HIS A 166 5.40 10.25 -0.10
CA HIS A 166 5.89 10.88 1.12
C HIS A 166 4.76 11.62 1.82
N VAL A 167 4.58 11.35 3.11
CA VAL A 167 3.61 12.06 3.95
C VAL A 167 3.97 13.53 4.05
N ARG A 168 5.21 13.82 4.48
CA ARG A 168 5.86 15.13 4.37
C ARG A 168 6.76 15.12 3.15
N SER A 169 6.64 16.16 2.32
CA SER A 169 7.47 16.28 1.11
C SER A 169 8.94 16.43 1.47
N VAL A 170 9.80 15.82 0.66
CA VAL A 170 11.25 15.91 0.80
C VAL A 170 11.73 17.13 0.02
N ALA A 171 12.58 17.97 0.63
CA ALA A 171 13.05 19.25 0.13
C ALA A 171 13.60 19.32 -1.33
N PRO A 172 14.13 18.24 -1.98
CA PRO A 172 14.62 18.34 -3.36
C PRO A 172 13.51 18.52 -4.42
N ASP A 173 12.26 18.44 -4.04
CA ASP A 173 11.13 18.42 -4.97
C ASP A 173 10.50 19.80 -5.25
N ARG A 174 11.27 20.88 -5.06
CA ARG A 174 10.85 22.24 -5.44
C ARG A 174 10.40 22.24 -6.92
N PRO A 175 9.22 22.77 -7.25
CA PRO A 175 8.75 22.83 -8.63
C PRO A 175 9.73 23.62 -9.50
N GLY A 176 10.34 22.97 -10.49
CA GLY A 176 11.39 23.59 -11.32
C GLY A 176 10.85 24.40 -12.49
N ALA A 177 9.77 23.95 -13.13
CA ALA A 177 9.20 24.63 -14.28
C ALA A 177 8.04 25.54 -13.85
N ARG A 178 7.89 26.72 -14.50
CA ARG A 178 6.81 27.69 -14.22
C ARG A 178 5.43 27.04 -14.12
N LYS A 179 5.09 26.15 -15.04
CA LYS A 179 3.80 25.43 -15.00
C LYS A 179 3.62 24.68 -13.69
N GLY A 180 4.65 23.95 -13.26
CA GLY A 180 4.64 23.22 -11.99
C GLY A 180 4.59 24.15 -10.77
N GLN A 181 5.28 25.31 -10.82
CA GLN A 181 5.23 26.34 -9.77
C GLN A 181 3.82 26.91 -9.62
N ILE A 182 3.17 27.26 -10.72
CA ILE A 182 1.79 27.77 -10.71
C ILE A 182 0.83 26.69 -10.18
N GLU A 183 0.87 25.47 -10.71
CA GLU A 183 0.01 24.37 -10.27
C GLU A 183 0.19 24.05 -8.77
N TRP A 184 1.42 24.14 -8.26
CA TRP A 184 1.70 23.94 -6.84
C TRP A 184 1.10 25.07 -5.99
N LEU A 185 1.29 26.34 -6.38
CA LEU A 185 0.74 27.50 -5.69
C LEU A 185 -0.80 27.54 -5.75
N GLU A 186 -1.41 27.18 -6.88
CA GLU A 186 -2.87 27.11 -7.01
C GLU A 186 -3.48 26.10 -6.02
N ARG A 187 -2.81 24.97 -5.78
CA ARG A 187 -3.26 23.98 -4.78
C ARG A 187 -3.14 24.50 -3.37
N CYS A 188 -2.03 25.20 -3.04
CA CYS A 188 -1.86 25.84 -1.75
C CYS A 188 -2.91 26.94 -1.53
N LEU A 189 -3.16 27.76 -2.55
CA LEU A 189 -4.17 28.81 -2.52
C LEU A 189 -5.58 28.25 -2.31
N ALA A 190 -5.95 27.21 -3.06
CA ALA A 190 -7.24 26.55 -2.92
C ALA A 190 -7.45 25.98 -1.51
N TYR A 191 -6.39 25.39 -0.92
CA TYR A 191 -6.45 24.91 0.46
C TYR A 191 -6.61 26.08 1.45
N LEU A 192 -5.78 27.12 1.38
CA LEU A 192 -5.82 28.28 2.27
C LEU A 192 -7.19 28.98 2.22
N ALA A 193 -7.75 29.13 1.03
CA ALA A 193 -9.09 29.71 0.83
C ALA A 193 -10.19 28.84 1.44
N SER A 194 -10.10 27.50 1.28
CA SER A 194 -11.08 26.57 1.86
C SER A 194 -11.03 26.50 3.39
N ALA A 195 -9.87 26.80 3.97
CA ALA A 195 -9.63 26.81 5.41
C ALA A 195 -9.83 28.19 6.05
N ASP A 196 -10.14 29.21 5.27
CA ASP A 196 -10.24 30.62 5.70
C ASP A 196 -9.00 31.10 6.46
N GLN A 197 -7.82 30.84 5.90
CA GLN A 197 -6.53 31.09 6.55
C GLN A 197 -5.55 31.81 5.62
N GLY A 198 -4.66 32.62 6.22
CA GLY A 198 -3.49 33.17 5.53
C GLY A 198 -3.83 34.19 4.45
N GLU A 199 -4.77 35.11 4.64
CA GLU A 199 -5.18 36.11 3.64
C GLU A 199 -4.00 36.85 2.97
N ALA A 200 -2.99 37.26 3.77
CA ALA A 200 -1.81 37.92 3.23
C ALA A 200 -1.01 37.00 2.30
N LEU A 201 -0.83 35.71 2.70
CA LEU A 201 -0.15 34.71 1.89
C LEU A 201 -0.95 34.37 0.62
N GLN A 202 -2.28 34.29 0.71
CA GLN A 202 -3.16 34.10 -0.44
C GLN A 202 -2.98 35.24 -1.47
N ALA A 203 -2.92 36.52 -1.01
CA ALA A 203 -2.70 37.67 -1.87
C ALA A 203 -1.33 37.63 -2.55
N GLU A 204 -0.27 37.22 -1.84
CA GLU A 204 1.08 37.08 -2.42
C GLU A 204 1.13 35.95 -3.45
N ILE A 205 0.53 34.79 -3.15
CA ILE A 205 0.41 33.67 -4.10
C ILE A 205 -0.33 34.14 -5.37
N GLN A 206 -1.47 34.78 -5.21
CA GLN A 206 -2.26 35.28 -6.34
C GLN A 206 -1.48 36.32 -7.17
N THR A 207 -0.70 37.16 -6.52
CA THR A 207 0.18 38.14 -7.19
C THR A 207 1.19 37.43 -8.08
N PHE A 208 1.87 36.39 -7.57
CA PHE A 208 2.84 35.61 -8.35
C PHE A 208 2.17 34.88 -9.53
N ILE A 209 1.03 34.22 -9.32
CA ILE A 209 0.29 33.51 -10.38
C ILE A 209 -0.05 34.44 -11.54
N ASN A 210 -0.40 35.71 -11.24
CA ASN A 210 -0.78 36.71 -12.22
C ASN A 210 0.41 37.45 -12.89
N LEU A 211 1.66 37.17 -12.48
CA LEU A 211 2.83 37.78 -13.10
C LEU A 211 2.93 37.44 -14.60
N PRO A 212 3.33 38.40 -15.44
CA PRO A 212 3.67 38.10 -16.82
C PRO A 212 4.75 37.04 -16.94
N PRO A 213 4.77 36.20 -18.00
CA PRO A 213 5.75 35.13 -18.15
C PRO A 213 7.22 35.54 -18.00
N LYS A 214 7.57 36.76 -18.35
CA LYS A 214 8.93 37.30 -18.26
C LYS A 214 9.34 37.66 -16.82
N GLU A 215 8.38 37.96 -15.96
CA GLU A 215 8.59 38.38 -14.58
C GLU A 215 8.46 37.20 -13.57
N ALA A 216 7.73 36.19 -13.93
CA ALA A 216 7.58 35.00 -13.12
C ALA A 216 8.83 34.10 -13.22
N THR A 217 9.93 34.59 -12.67
CA THR A 217 11.23 33.92 -12.59
C THR A 217 11.36 33.09 -11.32
N ASP A 218 12.38 32.22 -11.26
CA ASP A 218 12.71 31.48 -10.03
C ASP A 218 12.98 32.41 -8.84
N ALA A 219 13.66 33.57 -9.09
CA ALA A 219 13.92 34.59 -8.08
C ALA A 219 12.63 35.24 -7.53
N ALA A 220 11.56 35.30 -8.33
CA ALA A 220 10.25 35.76 -7.86
C ALA A 220 9.45 34.65 -7.16
N PHE A 221 9.66 33.38 -7.53
CA PHE A 221 9.01 32.24 -6.95
C PHE A 221 9.54 31.90 -5.55
N ASP A 222 10.87 31.91 -5.36
CA ASP A 222 11.53 31.47 -4.13
C ASP A 222 11.00 32.14 -2.86
N PRO A 223 10.80 33.46 -2.78
CA PRO A 223 10.25 34.10 -1.59
C PRO A 223 8.82 33.64 -1.26
N VAL A 224 7.98 33.40 -2.27
CA VAL A 224 6.61 32.93 -2.07
C VAL A 224 6.63 31.47 -1.64
N TYR A 225 7.49 30.65 -2.25
CA TYR A 225 7.68 29.25 -1.90
C TYR A 225 8.11 29.08 -0.43
N GLU A 226 9.14 29.83 0.00
CA GLU A 226 9.62 29.82 1.39
C GLU A 226 8.55 30.27 2.38
N LYS A 227 7.75 31.27 2.07
CA LYS A 227 6.63 31.72 2.91
C LYS A 227 5.55 30.64 3.04
N VAL A 228 5.25 29.92 1.95
CA VAL A 228 4.31 28.81 1.98
C VAL A 228 4.87 27.69 2.86
N LEU A 229 6.14 27.29 2.67
CA LEU A 229 6.76 26.26 3.50
C LEU A 229 6.78 26.66 5.00
N HIS A 230 7.09 27.92 5.29
CA HIS A 230 7.07 28.45 6.64
C HIS A 230 5.66 28.38 7.25
N HIS A 231 4.64 28.81 6.48
CA HIS A 231 3.24 28.75 6.94
C HIS A 231 2.81 27.32 7.29
N PHE A 232 3.24 26.33 6.51
CA PHE A 232 2.95 24.92 6.73
C PHE A 232 4.02 24.18 7.54
N GLN A 233 4.97 24.88 8.15
CA GLN A 233 6.07 24.31 8.96
C GLN A 233 6.84 23.17 8.26
N GLU A 234 7.03 23.31 6.94
CA GLU A 234 7.80 22.37 6.12
C GLU A 234 9.18 22.95 5.70
N ASN A 235 9.58 24.07 6.27
CA ASN A 235 10.84 24.77 6.01
C ASN A 235 12.03 24.23 6.82
N ASP A 236 11.79 23.43 7.87
CA ASP A 236 12.88 22.77 8.58
C ASP A 236 13.45 21.67 7.70
N ALA A 237 14.62 21.93 7.16
CA ALA A 237 15.45 21.01 6.41
C ALA A 237 16.08 19.93 7.34
N ASP A 238 15.31 19.36 8.24
CA ASP A 238 15.64 18.05 8.76
C ASP A 238 15.72 17.12 7.56
N GLU A 239 16.88 16.52 7.37
CA GLU A 239 17.31 15.65 6.28
C GLU A 239 16.14 14.96 5.56
N ALA A 240 16.18 14.99 4.22
CA ALA A 240 15.21 14.32 3.37
C ALA A 240 14.79 12.98 3.99
N ASP A 241 13.65 12.95 4.70
CA ASP A 241 13.20 11.75 5.42
C ASP A 241 12.60 10.76 4.43
N ASN A 242 13.47 9.93 3.87
CA ASN A 242 13.14 8.83 2.98
C ASN A 242 12.81 7.54 3.75
N GLY A 243 12.83 7.57 5.08
CA GLY A 243 12.50 6.43 5.93
C GLY A 243 11.03 6.02 5.80
N ILE A 244 10.75 4.75 6.03
CA ILE A 244 9.41 4.16 5.86
C ILE A 244 8.32 4.87 6.69
N TYR A 245 8.69 5.54 7.78
CA TYR A 245 7.76 6.26 8.66
C TYR A 245 7.31 7.62 8.12
N ASN A 246 7.82 8.02 6.96
CA ASN A 246 7.33 9.14 6.18
C ASN A 246 6.65 8.67 4.88
N LEU A 247 6.32 7.38 4.74
CA LEU A 247 5.83 6.79 3.50
C LEU A 247 4.47 6.14 3.70
N VAL A 248 3.62 6.25 2.68
CA VAL A 248 2.30 5.60 2.59
C VAL A 248 2.04 5.07 1.19
N LEU A 249 1.03 4.19 1.05
CA LEU A 249 0.53 3.78 -0.25
C LEU A 249 -0.55 4.75 -0.74
N LEU A 250 -0.39 5.25 -1.96
CA LEU A 250 -1.38 6.07 -2.62
C LEU A 250 -1.50 5.65 -4.09
N ASP A 251 -2.67 5.82 -4.71
CA ASP A 251 -2.81 5.52 -6.13
C ASP A 251 -2.01 6.52 -6.98
N TYR A 252 -1.49 6.03 -8.11
CA TYR A 252 -0.59 6.78 -8.98
C TYR A 252 -1.22 8.06 -9.55
N ALA A 253 -2.52 8.05 -9.86
CA ALA A 253 -3.20 9.22 -10.42
C ALA A 253 -3.30 10.32 -9.37
N THR A 254 -3.65 9.97 -8.12
CA THR A 254 -3.67 10.89 -6.99
C THR A 254 -2.26 11.38 -6.68
N ASN A 255 -1.28 10.49 -6.59
CA ASN A 255 0.10 10.84 -6.30
C ASN A 255 0.66 11.86 -7.31
N ARG A 256 0.51 11.64 -8.61
CA ARG A 256 0.96 12.57 -9.65
C ARG A 256 0.31 13.95 -9.56
N SER A 257 -0.96 14.01 -9.17
CA SER A 257 -1.69 15.29 -9.07
C SER A 257 -1.17 16.17 -7.94
N TYR A 258 -0.58 15.57 -6.90
CA TYR A 258 -0.17 16.23 -5.65
C TYR A 258 1.31 16.08 -5.32
N LYS A 259 2.09 15.55 -6.26
CA LYS A 259 3.54 15.46 -6.12
C LYS A 259 4.10 16.77 -5.57
N ASN A 260 4.88 16.69 -4.51
CA ASN A 260 5.52 17.83 -3.84
C ASN A 260 4.55 18.82 -3.13
N ALA A 261 3.28 18.48 -2.98
CA ALA A 261 2.37 19.30 -2.19
C ALA A 261 2.70 19.20 -0.69
N VAL A 262 2.44 20.27 0.05
CA VAL A 262 2.56 20.29 1.51
C VAL A 262 1.56 19.31 2.16
N PHE A 263 1.88 18.83 3.36
CA PHE A 263 1.05 17.83 4.08
C PHE A 263 -0.43 18.20 4.14
N ALA A 264 -0.75 19.46 4.45
CA ALA A 264 -2.13 19.93 4.55
C ALA A 264 -2.93 19.74 3.25
N VAL A 265 -2.33 20.01 2.10
CA VAL A 265 -2.93 19.84 0.77
C VAL A 265 -3.14 18.35 0.47
N LYS A 266 -2.13 17.51 0.74
CA LYS A 266 -2.24 16.05 0.59
C LYS A 266 -3.34 15.49 1.48
N ARG A 267 -3.36 15.90 2.75
CA ARG A 267 -4.41 15.52 3.72
C ARG A 267 -5.80 15.85 3.23
N HIS A 268 -6.02 17.09 2.79
CA HIS A 268 -7.32 17.52 2.27
C HIS A 268 -7.77 16.63 1.11
N ARG A 269 -6.88 16.31 0.18
CA ARG A 269 -7.19 15.44 -0.95
C ARG A 269 -7.52 14.01 -0.55
N VAL A 270 -6.69 13.40 0.29
CA VAL A 270 -6.92 12.02 0.77
C VAL A 270 -8.28 11.89 1.48
N LEU A 271 -8.62 12.87 2.32
CA LEU A 271 -9.91 12.90 3.00
C LEU A 271 -11.09 13.16 2.05
N SER A 272 -10.89 13.94 0.99
CA SER A 272 -11.91 14.12 -0.05
C SER A 272 -12.16 12.82 -0.81
N LEU A 273 -11.12 12.08 -1.20
CA LEU A 273 -11.26 10.79 -1.86
C LEU A 273 -12.02 9.79 -0.99
N ASP A 274 -11.66 9.68 0.29
CA ASP A 274 -12.34 8.79 1.25
C ASP A 274 -13.83 9.17 1.41
N ARG A 275 -14.11 10.47 1.53
CA ARG A 275 -15.49 10.99 1.58
C ARG A 275 -16.28 10.66 0.31
N ASP A 276 -15.64 10.73 -0.84
CA ASP A 276 -16.27 10.48 -2.15
C ASP A 276 -16.37 8.97 -2.46
N GLY A 277 -15.98 8.09 -1.50
CA GLY A 277 -16.08 6.63 -1.63
C GLY A 277 -14.98 6.00 -2.50
N VAL A 278 -13.96 6.75 -2.87
CA VAL A 278 -12.79 6.22 -3.58
C VAL A 278 -11.94 5.42 -2.60
N PHE A 279 -11.50 4.23 -3.02
CA PHE A 279 -10.68 3.38 -2.18
C PHE A 279 -9.37 4.06 -1.80
N VAL A 280 -9.18 4.28 -0.51
CA VAL A 280 -7.92 4.71 0.12
C VAL A 280 -7.52 3.64 1.14
N PRO A 281 -6.29 3.11 1.10
CA PRO A 281 -5.84 2.14 2.10
C PRO A 281 -6.02 2.67 3.52
N LEU A 282 -6.54 1.81 4.42
CA LEU A 282 -6.90 2.20 5.78
C LEU A 282 -5.75 2.91 6.52
N CYS A 283 -4.53 2.37 6.41
CA CYS A 283 -3.38 2.94 7.10
C CYS A 283 -2.93 4.28 6.50
N THR A 284 -3.07 4.47 5.18
CA THR A 284 -2.86 5.77 4.53
C THR A 284 -3.83 6.81 5.08
N ARG A 285 -5.13 6.48 5.11
CA ARG A 285 -6.15 7.34 5.70
C ARG A 285 -5.83 7.69 7.15
N ASN A 286 -5.46 6.69 7.96
CA ASN A 286 -5.15 6.88 9.38
C ASN A 286 -3.93 7.79 9.60
N VAL A 287 -2.91 7.73 8.75
CA VAL A 287 -1.77 8.65 8.77
C VAL A 287 -2.23 10.09 8.55
N PHE A 288 -3.02 10.34 7.50
CA PHE A 288 -3.50 11.69 7.21
C PHE A 288 -4.58 12.17 8.22
N LEU A 289 -5.29 11.29 8.89
CA LEU A 289 -6.17 11.60 10.02
C LEU A 289 -5.41 11.76 11.34
N LYS A 290 -4.10 11.43 11.37
CA LYS A 290 -3.25 11.43 12.57
C LYS A 290 -3.75 10.49 13.67
N CYS A 291 -4.39 9.38 13.30
CA CYS A 291 -4.93 8.41 14.25
C CYS A 291 -3.87 7.71 15.10
N TYR A 292 -2.60 7.82 14.74
CA TYR A 292 -1.47 7.18 15.43
C TYR A 292 -0.81 8.06 16.50
N ASN A 293 -1.32 9.29 16.66
CA ASN A 293 -0.89 10.20 17.73
C ASN A 293 -2.02 10.33 18.76
N ALA A 294 -1.70 10.10 20.03
CA ALA A 294 -2.67 10.21 21.12
C ALA A 294 -3.12 11.67 21.37
N GLN A 295 -2.29 12.65 21.00
CA GLN A 295 -2.58 14.07 21.11
C GLN A 295 -2.27 14.76 19.79
N VAL A 296 -3.31 15.20 19.11
CA VAL A 296 -3.18 15.94 17.85
C VAL A 296 -3.11 17.42 18.17
N ASP A 297 -1.90 17.95 18.29
CA ASP A 297 -1.68 19.37 18.56
C ASP A 297 -2.02 20.25 17.33
N HIS A 298 -1.70 19.74 16.12
CA HIS A 298 -1.92 20.44 14.85
C HIS A 298 -2.38 19.48 13.76
N VAL A 299 -3.44 19.80 13.08
CA VAL A 299 -3.97 18.95 11.98
C VAL A 299 -3.33 19.23 10.62
N MET A 300 -2.61 20.36 10.49
CA MET A 300 -2.07 20.85 9.21
C MET A 300 -0.62 20.50 8.95
N PHE A 301 0.11 20.04 9.97
CA PHE A 301 1.53 19.76 9.90
C PHE A 301 1.80 18.31 10.22
N TRP A 302 2.78 17.69 9.55
CA TRP A 302 3.30 16.37 9.92
C TRP A 302 4.51 16.56 10.82
N THR A 303 4.32 16.33 12.10
CA THR A 303 5.34 16.58 13.13
C THR A 303 6.19 15.34 13.41
N ARG A 304 7.31 15.53 14.11
CA ARG A 304 8.13 14.41 14.62
C ARG A 304 7.32 13.48 15.53
N LYS A 305 6.45 14.02 16.38
CA LYS A 305 5.55 13.22 17.23
C LYS A 305 4.61 12.32 16.39
N ASP A 306 4.09 12.83 15.26
CA ASP A 306 3.22 12.05 14.37
C ASP A 306 4.01 10.90 13.74
N ARG A 307 5.25 11.16 13.32
CA ARG A 307 6.15 10.16 12.76
C ARG A 307 6.50 9.09 13.80
N ASP A 308 6.85 9.50 15.02
CA ASP A 308 7.18 8.58 16.12
C ASP A 308 5.98 7.72 16.50
N GLY A 309 4.77 8.28 16.55
CA GLY A 309 3.52 7.54 16.74
C GLY A 309 3.25 6.54 15.61
N TYR A 310 3.45 6.95 14.37
CA TYR A 310 3.33 6.07 13.21
C TYR A 310 4.35 4.93 13.24
N ARG A 311 5.63 5.24 13.57
CA ARG A 311 6.69 4.25 13.77
C ARG A 311 6.26 3.19 14.79
N GLN A 312 5.82 3.62 15.97
CA GLN A 312 5.45 2.69 17.05
C GLN A 312 4.32 1.77 16.62
N VAL A 313 3.24 2.31 16.04
CA VAL A 313 2.10 1.51 15.62
C VAL A 313 2.47 0.54 14.50
N LEU A 314 3.31 0.95 13.55
CA LEU A 314 3.78 0.07 12.47
C LEU A 314 4.55 -1.13 13.03
N ILE A 315 5.45 -0.89 14.00
CA ILE A 315 6.20 -1.95 14.70
C ILE A 315 5.24 -2.88 15.47
N ASP A 316 4.34 -2.33 16.27
CA ASP A 316 3.42 -3.10 17.11
C ASP A 316 2.49 -3.98 16.28
N ILE A 317 1.93 -3.45 15.21
CA ILE A 317 1.04 -4.17 14.30
C ILE A 317 1.78 -5.30 13.58
N LEU A 318 2.97 -5.07 13.05
CA LEU A 318 3.74 -6.11 12.38
C LEU A 318 4.25 -7.15 13.38
N HIS A 319 4.69 -6.75 14.56
CA HIS A 319 5.08 -7.67 15.61
C HIS A 319 3.90 -8.57 16.01
N GLY A 320 2.73 -7.99 16.33
CA GLY A 320 1.52 -8.75 16.65
C GLY A 320 1.08 -9.68 15.52
N PHE A 321 1.26 -9.28 14.25
CA PHE A 321 0.97 -10.12 13.10
C PHE A 321 1.87 -11.36 13.05
N PHE A 322 3.17 -11.20 13.23
CA PHE A 322 4.11 -12.33 13.15
C PHE A 322 4.17 -13.19 14.39
N THR A 323 3.82 -12.68 15.57
CA THR A 323 3.73 -13.48 16.81
C THR A 323 2.42 -14.25 16.94
N GLY A 324 1.44 -14.03 16.05
CA GLY A 324 0.31 -14.93 15.85
C GLY A 324 -0.89 -14.75 16.76
N GLY A 325 -0.98 -13.67 17.55
CA GLY A 325 -2.11 -13.44 18.46
C GLY A 325 -3.50 -13.44 17.79
N TRP A 326 -3.57 -13.14 16.51
CA TRP A 326 -4.82 -13.08 15.70
C TRP A 326 -5.20 -14.43 15.05
N ILE A 327 -4.29 -15.43 15.05
CA ILE A 327 -4.52 -16.74 14.43
C ILE A 327 -5.46 -17.60 15.26
N HIS A 328 -5.48 -17.40 16.58
CA HIS A 328 -6.14 -18.26 17.54
C HIS A 328 -7.59 -17.85 17.88
N GLY A 329 -8.10 -16.79 17.28
CA GLY A 329 -9.46 -16.33 17.47
C GLY A 329 -10.49 -16.93 16.52
#